data_9d1c25dd35584d9aa462ef96d2a723c4
#
_entry.id   9d1c25dd35584d9aa462ef96d2a723c4
#
_cell.length_a   1.000
_cell.length_b   1.000
_cell.length_c   1.000
_cell.angle_alpha   90.00
_cell.angle_beta   90.00
_cell.angle_gamma   90.00
#
_symmetry.space_group_name_H-M   'P 1'
#
loop_
_entity.id
_entity.type
_entity.pdbx_description
1 polymer ?
#
loop_
_entity_poly.entity_id
_entity_poly.type
_entity_poly.pdbx_seq_one_letter_code
_entity_poly.pdbx_strand_id
1 'polypeptide(L)'
;AIYFNYLNLTPTSYTASSADYIIGITSSAAVDIELPSASLGSKGRVLIFKDEYPYPSGRPTGSAIMINPSAGSSDKIEGNGAYDIAQGNMASISLYSNGNGCWFVF
;
A
#
# COMPACT_ATOMS: atom_id res chain seq x y z
N ALA A 1 -21.49 15.40 0.23
CA ALA A 1 -20.20 14.92 0.75
C ALA A 1 -19.56 13.98 -0.25
N ILE A 2 -18.23 13.97 -0.25
CA ILE A 2 -17.44 13.07 -1.10
C ILE A 2 -16.88 11.96 -0.22
N TYR A 3 -17.09 10.71 -0.64
CA TYR A 3 -16.55 9.56 0.06
C TYR A 3 -15.60 8.81 -0.88
N PHE A 4 -14.45 8.39 -0.36
CA PHE A 4 -13.52 7.55 -1.08
C PHE A 4 -13.68 6.10 -0.65
N ASN A 5 -13.43 5.16 -1.56
CA ASN A 5 -13.49 3.75 -1.21
C ASN A 5 -12.50 3.43 -0.10
N TYR A 6 -12.97 2.69 0.88
CA TYR A 6 -12.16 2.24 1.99
C TYR A 6 -12.25 0.72 2.10
N LEU A 7 -11.09 0.07 2.24
CA LEU A 7 -10.98 -1.36 2.48
C LEU A 7 -10.31 -1.60 3.83
N ASN A 8 -10.97 -2.37 4.70
CA ASN A 8 -10.35 -2.88 5.92
C ASN A 8 -9.65 -4.19 5.57
N LEU A 9 -8.32 -4.17 5.53
CA LEU A 9 -7.52 -5.32 5.12
C LEU A 9 -7.12 -6.15 6.33
N THR A 10 -7.68 -7.36 6.43
CA THR A 10 -7.33 -8.34 7.47
C THR A 10 -6.41 -9.44 6.99
N PRO A 11 -6.44 -9.88 5.71
CA PRO A 11 -5.51 -10.88 5.21
C PRO A 11 -4.06 -10.42 5.26
N THR A 12 -3.13 -11.37 5.19
CA THR A 12 -1.69 -11.10 5.19
C THR A 12 -1.10 -10.97 3.79
N SER A 13 -1.92 -11.15 2.75
CA SER A 13 -1.52 -11.00 1.35
C SER A 13 -2.68 -10.40 0.57
N TYR A 14 -2.41 -9.38 -0.24
CA TYR A 14 -3.45 -8.70 -0.98
C TYR A 14 -2.88 -8.03 -2.23
N THR A 15 -3.61 -8.12 -3.33
CA THR A 15 -3.29 -7.39 -4.55
C THR A 15 -4.31 -6.26 -4.69
N ALA A 16 -3.85 -5.01 -4.66
CA ALA A 16 -4.71 -3.85 -4.77
C ALA A 16 -5.38 -3.82 -6.13
N SER A 17 -6.65 -3.43 -6.15
CA SER A 17 -7.49 -3.45 -7.34
C SER A 17 -7.84 -2.05 -7.83
N SER A 18 -8.50 -1.98 -8.97
CA SER A 18 -8.95 -0.71 -9.53
C SER A 18 -10.02 -0.01 -8.68
N ALA A 19 -10.64 -0.71 -7.74
CA ALA A 19 -11.67 -0.14 -6.87
C ALA A 19 -11.08 0.47 -5.59
N ASP A 20 -9.81 0.20 -5.29
CA ASP A 20 -9.20 0.61 -4.02
C ASP A 20 -8.77 2.07 -4.06
N TYR A 21 -8.88 2.74 -2.92
CA TYR A 21 -8.34 4.08 -2.70
C TYR A 21 -7.63 4.14 -1.35
N ILE A 22 -8.35 3.89 -0.25
CA ILE A 22 -7.79 3.87 1.10
C ILE A 22 -7.83 2.45 1.62
N ILE A 23 -6.71 1.93 2.06
CA ILE A 23 -6.59 0.59 2.62
C ILE A 23 -6.08 0.70 4.05
N GLY A 24 -6.93 0.34 5.01
CA GLY A 24 -6.59 0.29 6.43
C GLY A 24 -6.18 -1.14 6.80
N ILE A 25 -4.99 -1.31 7.34
CA ILE A 25 -4.42 -2.62 7.64
C ILE A 25 -4.57 -2.88 9.14
N THR A 26 -5.38 -3.86 9.51
CA THR A 26 -5.68 -4.17 10.90
C THR A 26 -5.05 -5.48 11.39
N SER A 27 -4.42 -6.25 10.49
CA SER A 27 -3.71 -7.46 10.89
C SER A 27 -2.47 -7.13 11.72
N SER A 28 -2.22 -7.92 12.78
CA SER A 28 -1.00 -7.80 13.57
C SER A 28 0.18 -8.58 12.98
N ALA A 29 -0.08 -9.42 11.99
CA ALA A 29 0.96 -10.21 11.32
C ALA A 29 1.64 -9.39 10.22
N ALA A 30 2.75 -9.90 9.71
CA ALA A 30 3.38 -9.31 8.52
C ALA A 30 2.42 -9.37 7.33
N VAL A 31 2.39 -8.31 6.55
CA VAL A 31 1.46 -8.15 5.41
C VAL A 31 2.25 -7.83 4.16
N ASP A 32 1.92 -8.51 3.07
CA ASP A 32 2.45 -8.24 1.73
C ASP A 32 1.33 -7.71 0.83
N ILE A 33 1.52 -6.53 0.28
CA ILE A 33 0.57 -5.90 -0.62
C ILE A 33 1.24 -5.69 -1.97
N GLU A 34 0.59 -6.13 -3.04
CA GLU A 34 1.04 -5.91 -4.40
C GLU A 34 0.26 -4.75 -5.01
N LEU A 35 0.98 -3.79 -5.59
CA LEU A 35 0.37 -2.67 -6.31
C LEU A 35 -0.10 -3.10 -7.68
N PRO A 36 -1.11 -2.42 -8.25
CA PRO A 36 -1.45 -2.60 -9.67
C PRO A 36 -0.29 -2.17 -10.55
N SER A 37 -0.31 -2.61 -11.81
CA SER A 37 0.70 -2.15 -12.78
C SER A 37 0.66 -0.63 -12.92
N ALA A 38 1.84 0.01 -12.92
CA ALA A 38 1.98 1.45 -13.15
C ALA A 38 1.98 1.76 -14.65
N SER A 39 1.02 1.19 -15.37
CA SER A 39 0.83 1.37 -16.80
C SER A 39 0.01 2.63 -17.09
N LEU A 40 -0.13 2.95 -18.38
CA LEU A 40 -0.89 4.13 -18.81
C LEU A 40 -2.33 4.14 -18.26
N GLY A 41 -2.94 2.95 -18.13
CA GLY A 41 -4.29 2.84 -17.58
C GLY A 41 -4.42 3.21 -16.11
N SER A 42 -3.32 3.25 -15.37
CA SER A 42 -3.31 3.63 -13.96
C SER A 42 -2.78 5.05 -13.72
N LYS A 43 -2.46 5.78 -14.77
CA LYS A 43 -1.87 7.13 -14.66
C LYS A 43 -2.72 8.04 -13.79
N GLY A 44 -2.11 8.62 -12.78
CA GLY A 44 -2.78 9.51 -11.84
C GLY A 44 -3.57 8.79 -10.75
N ARG A 45 -3.54 7.47 -10.73
CA ARG A 45 -4.21 6.69 -9.70
C ARG A 45 -3.52 6.87 -8.36
N VAL A 46 -4.32 7.08 -7.33
CA VAL A 46 -3.83 7.26 -5.95
C VAL A 46 -4.24 6.07 -5.10
N LEU A 47 -3.31 5.59 -4.27
CA LEU A 47 -3.56 4.60 -3.24
C LEU A 47 -2.97 5.09 -1.92
N ILE A 48 -3.70 4.88 -0.84
CA ILE A 48 -3.28 5.27 0.50
C ILE A 48 -3.35 4.02 1.39
N PHE A 49 -2.24 3.70 2.03
CA PHE A 49 -2.16 2.58 2.97
C PHE A 49 -1.92 3.12 4.37
N LYS A 50 -2.66 2.62 5.34
CA LYS A 50 -2.57 3.05 6.73
C LYS A 50 -2.50 1.85 7.64
N ASP A 51 -1.52 1.83 8.54
CA ASP A 51 -1.47 0.85 9.63
C ASP A 51 -2.50 1.26 10.68
N GLU A 52 -3.58 0.48 10.77
CA GLU A 52 -4.68 0.72 11.72
C GLU A 52 -4.68 -0.28 12.86
N TYR A 53 -3.58 -1.00 13.06
CA TYR A 53 -3.51 -1.92 14.19
C TYR A 53 -3.72 -1.14 15.49
N PRO A 54 -4.53 -1.68 16.43
CA PRO A 54 -5.05 -0.88 17.54
C PRO A 54 -4.00 -0.13 18.35
N TYR A 55 -4.21 1.16 18.48
CA TYR A 55 -3.52 2.02 19.42
C TYR A 55 -4.07 1.76 20.83
N PRO A 56 -3.27 1.80 21.93
CA PRO A 56 -1.86 2.20 21.95
C PRO A 56 -0.85 1.06 21.79
N SER A 57 -1.33 -0.18 21.65
CA SER A 57 -0.44 -1.36 21.61
C SER A 57 0.56 -1.31 20.47
N GLY A 58 0.13 -0.79 19.32
CA GLY A 58 0.94 -0.75 18.12
C GLY A 58 1.19 -2.12 17.52
N ARG A 59 1.86 -2.14 16.39
CA ARG A 59 2.17 -3.36 15.66
C ARG A 59 3.33 -4.10 16.32
N PRO A 60 3.28 -5.45 16.45
CA PRO A 60 4.38 -6.21 17.02
C PRO A 60 5.69 -5.99 16.28
N THR A 61 6.80 -6.02 17.02
CA THR A 61 8.15 -5.93 16.44
C THR A 61 8.37 -7.03 15.40
N GLY A 62 8.93 -6.66 14.25
CA GLY A 62 9.20 -7.60 13.15
C GLY A 62 8.02 -7.86 12.24
N SER A 63 6.87 -7.25 12.51
CA SER A 63 5.68 -7.38 11.69
C SER A 63 5.69 -6.29 10.62
N ALA A 64 6.23 -6.60 9.44
CA ALA A 64 6.37 -5.64 8.34
C ALA A 64 5.06 -5.47 7.56
N ILE A 65 4.86 -4.28 6.99
CA ILE A 65 3.87 -4.03 5.94
C ILE A 65 4.65 -3.71 4.68
N MET A 66 4.76 -4.68 3.78
CA MET A 66 5.52 -4.52 2.55
C MET A 66 4.60 -4.12 1.41
N ILE A 67 4.93 -3.01 0.77
CA ILE A 67 4.26 -2.57 -0.45
C ILE A 67 5.17 -2.96 -1.61
N ASN A 68 4.66 -3.79 -2.52
CA ASN A 68 5.44 -4.37 -3.61
C ASN A 68 4.95 -3.88 -4.95
N PRO A 69 5.85 -3.61 -5.91
CA PRO A 69 5.44 -3.34 -7.29
C PRO A 69 4.71 -4.54 -7.88
N SER A 70 4.00 -4.32 -9.00
CA SER A 70 3.28 -5.39 -9.69
C SER A 70 4.24 -6.52 -10.05
N ALA A 71 3.86 -7.76 -9.72
CA ALA A 71 4.68 -8.94 -9.97
C ALA A 71 4.90 -9.16 -11.47
N GLY A 72 6.12 -9.55 -11.83
CA GLY A 72 6.48 -9.81 -13.24
C GLY A 72 6.67 -8.55 -14.07
N SER A 73 6.56 -7.37 -13.49
CA SER A 73 6.81 -6.10 -14.15
C SER A 73 8.18 -5.55 -13.78
N SER A 74 8.61 -4.51 -14.49
CA SER A 74 9.79 -3.72 -14.12
C SER A 74 9.42 -2.47 -13.32
N ASP A 75 8.18 -2.40 -12.82
CA ASP A 75 7.70 -1.25 -12.05
C ASP A 75 8.54 -1.01 -10.80
N LYS A 76 8.61 0.25 -10.39
CA LYS A 76 9.36 0.68 -9.21
C LYS A 76 8.50 1.57 -8.33
N ILE A 77 8.88 1.66 -7.05
CA ILE A 77 8.34 2.63 -6.11
C ILE A 77 9.48 3.59 -5.78
N GLU A 78 9.36 4.86 -6.18
CA GLU A 78 10.42 5.87 -6.00
C GLU A 78 11.77 5.40 -6.57
N GLY A 79 11.74 4.62 -7.65
CA GLY A 79 12.95 4.06 -8.24
C GLY A 79 13.49 2.81 -7.54
N ASN A 80 12.82 2.34 -6.49
CA ASN A 80 13.23 1.16 -5.72
C ASN A 80 12.24 0.02 -5.89
N GLY A 81 12.54 -1.13 -5.26
CA GLY A 81 11.63 -2.27 -5.19
C GLY A 81 10.61 -2.11 -4.07
N ALA A 82 10.48 -3.13 -3.23
CA ALA A 82 9.52 -3.13 -2.13
C ALA A 82 9.79 -2.02 -1.10
N TYR A 83 8.74 -1.58 -0.43
CA TYR A 83 8.77 -0.48 0.53
C TYR A 83 8.09 -0.93 1.81
N ASP A 84 8.82 -0.99 2.93
CA ASP A 84 8.25 -1.34 4.23
C ASP A 84 7.79 -0.07 4.94
N ILE A 85 6.50 0.02 5.26
CA ILE A 85 5.94 1.19 5.95
C ILE A 85 5.77 0.98 7.45
N ALA A 86 5.99 -0.22 7.97
CA ALA A 86 5.76 -0.52 9.39
C ALA A 86 6.97 -0.10 10.23
N GLN A 87 7.33 1.17 10.18
CA GLN A 87 8.47 1.72 10.91
C GLN A 87 8.10 2.30 12.28
N GLY A 88 6.85 2.14 12.68
CA GLY A 88 6.35 2.65 13.96
C GLY A 88 4.84 2.44 14.03
N ASN A 89 4.22 2.96 15.08
CA ASN A 89 2.77 2.85 15.23
C ASN A 89 2.06 3.79 14.25
N MET A 90 0.99 3.29 13.64
CA MET A 90 0.09 4.07 12.81
C MET A 90 0.77 4.67 11.57
N ALA A 91 1.75 3.97 11.03
CA ALA A 91 2.44 4.40 9.82
C ALA A 91 1.47 4.47 8.62
N SER A 92 1.79 5.32 7.66
CA SER A 92 1.00 5.45 6.44
C SER A 92 1.88 5.81 5.25
N ILE A 93 1.37 5.53 4.05
CA ILE A 93 2.01 5.95 2.81
C ILE A 93 0.94 6.30 1.79
N SER A 94 1.15 7.38 1.06
CA SER A 94 0.32 7.78 -0.07
C SER A 94 1.13 7.65 -1.34
N LEU A 95 0.55 7.03 -2.36
CA LEU A 95 1.24 6.74 -3.61
C LEU A 95 0.39 7.17 -4.79
N TYR A 96 1.04 7.63 -5.87
CA TYR A 96 0.36 7.79 -7.15
C TYR A 96 1.18 7.13 -8.26
N SER A 97 0.48 6.65 -9.28
CA SER A 97 1.10 6.07 -10.47
C SER A 97 1.37 7.16 -11.50
N ASN A 98 2.58 7.18 -12.06
CA ASN A 98 2.88 8.09 -13.17
C ASN A 98 2.42 7.57 -14.53
N GLY A 99 1.89 6.32 -14.56
CA GLY A 99 1.46 5.69 -15.81
C GLY A 99 2.60 5.22 -16.69
N ASN A 100 3.83 5.21 -16.17
CA ASN A 100 5.04 4.87 -16.93
C ASN A 100 6.03 4.08 -16.07
N GLY A 101 5.54 3.09 -15.36
CA GLY A 101 6.37 2.13 -14.63
C GLY A 101 6.81 2.57 -13.25
N CYS A 102 6.27 3.65 -12.71
CA CYS A 102 6.67 4.10 -11.37
C CYS A 102 5.49 4.57 -10.53
N TRP A 103 5.52 4.17 -9.26
CA TRP A 103 4.69 4.72 -8.20
C TRP A 103 5.53 5.69 -7.38
N PHE A 104 5.00 6.87 -7.13
CA PHE A 104 5.68 7.89 -6.33
C PHE A 104 4.97 8.13 -5.01
N VAL A 105 5.75 8.38 -3.96
CA VAL A 105 5.25 8.73 -2.62
C VAL A 105 4.98 10.23 -2.57
N PHE A 106 3.92 10.60 -1.87
CA PHE A 106 3.62 12.02 -1.69
C PHE A 106 3.01 12.32 -0.33
#